data_ece92993f62f1b959b7de84a1e750977
#
_entry.id   ece92993f62f1b959b7de84a1e750977
#
_cell.length_a   1.000
_cell.length_b   1.000
_cell.length_c   1.000
_cell.angle_alpha   90.00
_cell.angle_beta   90.00
_cell.angle_gamma   90.00
#
_symmetry.space_group_name_H-M   'P 1'
#
loop_
_entity.id
_entity.type
_entity.pdbx_description
1 polymer ?
#
loop_
_entity_poly.entity_id
_entity_poly.type
_entity_poly.pdbx_seq_one_letter_code
_entity_poly.pdbx_strand_id
1 'polypeptide(L)'
;MTTISLQRRALLTLAAVATTGLAHAQSGAKPGLAPSIHNTEPITMNDVIIIGGSFAGLAAALQLGRARRKVTVLDTGVPRNRNARHSHGLLGHDHKPPLDILAEARQQLARYPAIRLVSARADSVSGTIDNFSVLTGDGQSLGARRVILSYGVADQMPAVPGFAESWGTSVVPCPYCDGFEVADRHWGHIWSGPQSHQSARLFRDWTDKLTVFADGHDIAPDIRADLSRRNIPVVDGRIIEIAHREGHISMVNLDTRRNVAVDVLFAQPRNKPSASLHESLGLATVETPVGIALKVDERRQTSMPGIYAAGDLATPFLPSVTQASWQGAMAGIFAQQSMLA
;
A
#
# COMPACT_ATOMS: atom_id res chain seq x y z
N MET A 1 -23.92 46.84 26.30
CA MET A 1 -22.89 47.55 27.08
C MET A 1 -21.64 46.71 26.96
N THR A 2 -20.49 46.99 26.36
CA THR A 2 -19.94 48.20 25.76
C THR A 2 -18.93 47.75 24.70
N THR A 3 -19.06 48.28 23.52
CA THR A 3 -18.11 48.42 22.42
C THR A 3 -16.73 48.95 22.81
N ILE A 4 -15.68 48.69 21.97
CA ILE A 4 -14.63 49.59 21.43
C ILE A 4 -13.61 48.66 20.72
N SER A 5 -13.45 48.59 19.42
CA SER A 5 -13.03 49.45 18.30
C SER A 5 -11.68 50.14 18.47
N LEU A 6 -10.74 49.88 17.53
CA LEU A 6 -9.94 50.83 16.71
C LEU A 6 -8.67 50.14 16.20
N GLN A 7 -8.57 49.89 14.95
CA GLN A 7 -7.86 50.48 13.80
C GLN A 7 -6.58 51.29 14.09
N ARG A 8 -5.49 51.00 13.33
CA ARG A 8 -4.58 51.91 12.58
C ARG A 8 -3.61 51.09 11.75
N ARG A 9 -3.61 51.22 10.60
CA ARG A 9 -3.08 51.82 9.36
C ARG A 9 -1.78 52.59 9.53
N ALA A 10 -0.84 52.32 8.63
CA ALA A 10 0.04 53.21 7.83
C ALA A 10 1.40 52.50 7.61
N LEU A 11 2.20 52.66 6.59
CA LEU A 11 2.16 53.31 5.27
C LEU A 11 3.49 52.90 4.57
N LEU A 12 3.44 52.84 3.28
CA LEU A 12 4.54 52.64 2.31
C LEU A 12 5.68 53.66 2.44
N THR A 13 6.92 53.27 2.08
CA THR A 13 7.82 54.16 1.29
C THR A 13 8.68 53.36 0.34
N LEU A 14 8.54 53.67 -0.94
CA LEU A 14 9.48 53.37 -2.04
C LEU A 14 10.73 54.25 -1.94
N ALA A 15 11.87 53.69 -2.32
CA ALA A 15 12.98 54.49 -2.83
C ALA A 15 13.68 53.72 -3.97
N ALA A 16 13.53 54.24 -5.17
CA ALA A 16 14.29 53.86 -6.34
C ALA A 16 15.54 54.72 -6.42
N VAL A 17 16.68 54.11 -6.72
CA VAL A 17 17.86 54.85 -7.23
C VAL A 17 18.43 54.08 -8.43
N ALA A 18 18.39 54.73 -9.57
CA ALA A 18 19.06 54.36 -10.80
C ALA A 18 20.39 55.08 -10.91
N THR A 19 21.46 54.38 -11.36
CA THR A 19 22.58 55.01 -12.06
C THR A 19 23.27 54.00 -12.99
N THR A 20 23.12 54.20 -14.26
CA THR A 20 24.06 54.32 -15.40
C THR A 20 25.40 53.57 -15.32
N GLY A 21 25.63 52.64 -16.15
CA GLY A 21 26.39 52.44 -17.34
C GLY A 21 27.91 52.57 -17.27
N LEU A 22 28.58 51.53 -17.76
CA LEU A 22 29.72 51.64 -18.70
C LEU A 22 30.07 50.25 -19.26
N ALA A 23 30.05 50.15 -20.56
CA ALA A 23 30.49 49.00 -21.33
C ALA A 23 32.01 48.97 -21.41
N HIS A 24 32.60 47.78 -21.22
CA HIS A 24 33.91 47.43 -21.77
C HIS A 24 33.86 46.01 -22.33
N ALA A 25 34.04 45.95 -23.65
CA ALA A 25 34.31 44.71 -24.37
C ALA A 25 35.78 44.33 -24.20
N GLN A 26 36.05 43.05 -23.87
CA GLN A 26 37.30 42.38 -24.29
C GLN A 26 37.20 40.85 -24.25
N SER A 27 37.36 40.30 -25.40
CA SER A 27 38.18 39.17 -25.85
C SER A 27 38.03 37.81 -25.15
N GLY A 28 37.71 36.85 -26.01
CA GLY A 28 37.54 35.43 -25.77
C GLY A 28 38.72 34.70 -25.10
N ALA A 29 38.34 33.88 -24.16
CA ALA A 29 39.06 32.68 -23.81
C ALA A 29 37.98 31.62 -23.43
N LYS A 30 38.00 30.47 -24.12
CA LYS A 30 37.16 29.32 -23.75
C LYS A 30 37.57 28.88 -22.35
N PRO A 31 36.64 28.80 -21.37
CA PRO A 31 36.93 28.10 -20.12
C PRO A 31 36.89 26.61 -20.40
N GLY A 32 37.97 25.90 -20.14
CA GLY A 32 38.03 24.48 -20.07
C GLY A 32 36.99 23.99 -19.06
N LEU A 33 36.34 22.85 -19.38
CA LEU A 33 35.50 22.13 -18.43
C LEU A 33 36.33 21.87 -17.16
N ALA A 34 35.97 22.55 -16.07
CA ALA A 34 36.40 22.14 -14.74
C ALA A 34 35.80 20.76 -14.45
N PRO A 35 36.54 19.82 -13.84
CA PRO A 35 35.97 18.54 -13.42
C PRO A 35 34.85 18.85 -12.40
N SER A 36 33.68 18.29 -12.67
CA SER A 36 32.58 18.31 -11.71
C SER A 36 33.05 17.59 -10.44
N ILE A 37 33.33 18.38 -9.42
CA ILE A 37 33.54 17.87 -8.06
C ILE A 37 32.17 17.34 -7.65
N HIS A 38 31.97 16.00 -7.74
CA HIS A 38 30.92 15.35 -7.03
C HIS A 38 31.20 15.60 -5.55
N ASN A 39 30.47 16.53 -4.95
CA ASN A 39 30.38 16.66 -3.51
C ASN A 39 29.83 15.32 -2.98
N THR A 40 30.70 14.39 -2.66
CA THR A 40 30.38 13.25 -1.85
C THR A 40 30.19 13.72 -0.41
N GLU A 41 29.01 14.29 -0.12
CA GLU A 41 28.61 14.37 1.29
C GLU A 41 28.72 12.96 1.87
N PRO A 42 29.26 12.79 3.09
CA PRO A 42 29.41 11.47 3.67
C PRO A 42 28.03 10.82 3.75
N ILE A 43 27.90 9.63 3.12
CA ILE A 43 26.68 8.83 3.13
C ILE A 43 26.31 8.61 4.61
N THR A 44 25.25 9.27 5.05
CA THR A 44 24.80 9.12 6.43
C THR A 44 24.27 7.69 6.62
N MET A 45 25.05 6.84 7.29
CA MET A 45 24.68 5.45 7.55
C MET A 45 23.46 5.38 8.49
N ASN A 46 22.41 4.75 8.04
CA ASN A 46 21.25 4.38 8.86
C ASN A 46 21.47 3.00 9.51
N ASP A 47 20.87 2.77 10.67
CA ASP A 47 20.73 1.39 11.15
C ASP A 47 19.78 0.61 10.23
N VAL A 48 18.64 1.21 9.88
CA VAL A 48 17.63 0.59 9.01
C VAL A 48 17.05 1.60 8.03
N ILE A 49 16.93 1.19 6.76
CA ILE A 49 16.07 1.87 5.80
C ILE A 49 14.82 1.02 5.60
N ILE A 50 13.65 1.66 5.70
CA ILE A 50 12.34 1.06 5.47
C ILE A 50 11.79 1.61 4.16
N ILE A 51 11.42 0.72 3.23
CA ILE A 51 10.85 1.08 1.92
C ILE A 51 9.36 0.78 1.94
N GLY A 52 8.55 1.84 2.00
CA GLY A 52 7.10 1.83 2.18
C GLY A 52 6.69 2.29 3.57
N GLY A 53 5.96 3.41 3.66
CA GLY A 53 5.54 4.08 4.91
C GLY A 53 4.03 3.96 5.16
N SER A 54 3.44 2.79 4.89
CA SER A 54 2.09 2.43 5.29
C SER A 54 2.11 1.64 6.61
N PHE A 55 1.06 0.92 6.95
CA PHE A 55 0.88 0.24 8.25
C PHE A 55 2.09 -0.61 8.68
N ALA A 56 2.63 -1.43 7.78
CA ALA A 56 3.78 -2.28 8.09
C ALA A 56 5.05 -1.45 8.33
N GLY A 57 5.35 -0.51 7.44
CA GLY A 57 6.57 0.30 7.56
C GLY A 57 6.57 1.22 8.77
N LEU A 58 5.43 1.87 9.08
CA LEU A 58 5.31 2.73 10.27
C LEU A 58 5.37 1.91 11.56
N ALA A 59 4.79 0.69 11.58
CA ALA A 59 4.90 -0.20 12.74
C ALA A 59 6.35 -0.67 12.97
N ALA A 60 7.10 -0.98 11.90
CA ALA A 60 8.52 -1.29 11.99
C ALA A 60 9.33 -0.10 12.51
N ALA A 61 9.08 1.10 11.95
CA ALA A 61 9.73 2.33 12.37
C ALA A 61 9.48 2.64 13.84
N LEU A 62 8.27 2.39 14.35
CA LEU A 62 7.93 2.59 15.76
C LEU A 62 8.80 1.73 16.68
N GLN A 63 8.92 0.43 16.39
CA GLN A 63 9.74 -0.48 17.21
C GLN A 63 11.21 -0.08 17.18
N LEU A 64 11.74 0.27 16.01
CA LEU A 64 13.11 0.71 15.84
C LEU A 64 13.38 2.05 16.52
N GLY A 65 12.44 3.00 16.45
CA GLY A 65 12.55 4.29 17.15
C GLY A 65 12.56 4.13 18.68
N ARG A 66 11.71 3.23 19.20
CA ARG A 66 11.72 2.86 20.64
C ARG A 66 13.03 2.19 21.07
N ALA A 67 13.66 1.45 20.15
CA ALA A 67 15.00 0.88 20.33
C ALA A 67 16.12 1.88 20.05
N ARG A 68 15.81 3.17 19.83
CA ARG A 68 16.76 4.27 19.58
C ARG A 68 17.64 4.06 18.35
N ARG A 69 17.14 3.34 17.33
CA ARG A 69 17.83 3.09 16.08
C ARG A 69 17.62 4.25 15.10
N LYS A 70 18.65 4.54 14.31
CA LYS A 70 18.62 5.53 13.25
C LYS A 70 17.89 4.96 12.03
N VAL A 71 16.72 5.51 11.72
CA VAL A 71 15.80 4.96 10.71
C VAL A 71 15.43 6.02 9.69
N THR A 72 15.49 5.66 8.42
CA THR A 72 14.85 6.41 7.34
C THR A 72 13.73 5.58 6.73
N VAL A 73 12.52 6.13 6.66
CA VAL A 73 11.37 5.54 5.97
C VAL A 73 11.18 6.29 4.65
N LEU A 74 11.27 5.57 3.54
CA LEU A 74 10.98 6.08 2.20
C LEU A 74 9.54 5.72 1.84
N ASP A 75 8.71 6.70 1.52
CA ASP A 75 7.29 6.48 1.21
C ASP A 75 6.82 7.35 0.05
N THR A 76 6.03 6.77 -0.85
CA THR A 76 5.40 7.48 -1.97
C THR A 76 4.02 8.04 -1.63
N GLY A 77 3.48 7.72 -0.45
CA GLY A 77 2.19 8.23 0.01
C GLY A 77 0.96 7.58 -0.64
N VAL A 78 1.10 6.41 -1.27
CA VAL A 78 0.01 5.74 -2.00
C VAL A 78 -0.30 4.37 -1.37
N PRO A 79 -1.01 4.32 -0.22
CA PRO A 79 -1.37 3.06 0.41
C PRO A 79 -2.42 2.29 -0.42
N ARG A 80 -2.40 0.95 -0.35
CA ARG A 80 -3.31 0.08 -1.09
C ARG A 80 -4.78 0.37 -0.79
N ASN A 81 -5.11 0.59 0.47
CA ASN A 81 -6.48 0.84 0.95
C ASN A 81 -6.93 2.31 0.86
N ARG A 82 -6.28 3.15 0.06
CA ARG A 82 -6.61 4.57 -0.10
C ARG A 82 -8.05 4.85 -0.57
N ASN A 83 -8.66 3.90 -1.28
CA ASN A 83 -10.03 4.01 -1.79
C ASN A 83 -11.08 3.57 -0.76
N ALA A 84 -10.70 2.89 0.31
CA ALA A 84 -11.61 2.53 1.39
C ALA A 84 -11.97 3.77 2.22
N ARG A 85 -13.28 3.95 2.49
CA ARG A 85 -13.75 5.06 3.34
C ARG A 85 -13.33 4.88 4.79
N HIS A 86 -13.37 3.65 5.29
CA HIS A 86 -13.02 3.28 6.66
C HIS A 86 -12.16 2.01 6.66
N SER A 87 -11.38 1.82 7.70
CA SER A 87 -10.69 0.57 8.02
C SER A 87 -11.42 -0.10 9.18
N HIS A 88 -11.60 -1.40 9.07
CA HIS A 88 -12.24 -2.19 10.12
C HIS A 88 -11.32 -3.30 10.64
N GLY A 89 -11.64 -3.82 11.82
CA GLY A 89 -10.89 -4.91 12.43
C GLY A 89 -9.50 -4.53 12.97
N LEU A 90 -9.18 -3.25 13.09
CA LEU A 90 -7.99 -2.77 13.80
C LEU A 90 -8.40 -2.23 15.17
N LEU A 91 -8.14 -3.00 16.22
CA LEU A 91 -8.50 -2.63 17.59
C LEU A 91 -7.95 -1.24 17.96
N GLY A 92 -8.82 -0.37 18.45
CA GLY A 92 -8.50 1.02 18.78
C GLY A 92 -8.63 2.01 17.61
N HIS A 93 -8.81 1.52 16.38
CA HIS A 93 -8.98 2.32 15.17
C HIS A 93 -10.10 1.79 14.26
N ASP A 94 -10.99 0.97 14.81
CA ASP A 94 -12.13 0.46 14.06
C ASP A 94 -13.01 1.60 13.54
N HIS A 95 -13.55 1.44 12.33
CA HIS A 95 -14.40 2.43 11.65
C HIS A 95 -13.71 3.80 11.40
N LYS A 96 -12.38 3.86 11.31
CA LYS A 96 -11.62 5.07 11.07
C LYS A 96 -11.08 5.13 9.63
N PRO A 97 -11.08 6.29 8.97
CA PRO A 97 -10.45 6.43 7.65
C PRO A 97 -8.99 5.98 7.67
N PRO A 98 -8.56 5.15 6.72
CA PRO A 98 -7.18 4.61 6.73
C PRO A 98 -6.11 5.69 6.65
N LEU A 99 -6.36 6.79 5.95
CA LEU A 99 -5.41 7.90 5.84
C LEU A 99 -5.27 8.67 7.16
N ASP A 100 -6.34 8.77 7.96
CA ASP A 100 -6.29 9.39 9.29
C ASP A 100 -5.48 8.54 10.26
N ILE A 101 -5.65 7.21 10.22
CA ILE A 101 -4.83 6.29 11.03
C ILE A 101 -3.35 6.46 10.69
N LEU A 102 -3.00 6.53 9.40
CA LEU A 102 -1.62 6.73 8.96
C LEU A 102 -1.08 8.11 9.37
N ALA A 103 -1.90 9.15 9.32
CA ALA A 103 -1.51 10.50 9.76
C ALA A 103 -1.20 10.52 11.26
N GLU A 104 -2.04 9.90 12.09
CA GLU A 104 -1.79 9.76 13.53
C GLU A 104 -0.54 8.93 13.82
N ALA A 105 -0.34 7.83 13.10
CA ALA A 105 0.87 7.02 13.24
C ALA A 105 2.14 7.84 12.94
N ARG A 106 2.12 8.68 11.88
CA ARG A 106 3.23 9.58 11.57
C ARG A 106 3.46 10.62 12.68
N GLN A 107 2.40 11.18 13.27
CA GLN A 107 2.51 12.10 14.43
C GLN A 107 3.13 11.40 15.65
N GLN A 108 2.77 10.15 15.91
CA GLN A 108 3.38 9.37 16.98
C GLN A 108 4.87 9.15 16.75
N LEU A 109 5.29 8.88 15.51
CA LEU A 109 6.69 8.69 15.14
C LEU A 109 7.52 9.99 15.28
N ALA A 110 6.93 11.16 15.15
CA ALA A 110 7.62 12.44 15.33
C ALA A 110 8.22 12.63 16.74
N ARG A 111 7.79 11.84 17.72
CA ARG A 111 8.38 11.82 19.08
C ARG A 111 9.76 11.15 19.13
N TYR A 112 10.16 10.45 18.08
CA TYR A 112 11.41 9.71 18.02
C TYR A 112 12.39 10.40 17.05
N PRO A 113 13.34 11.22 17.56
CA PRO A 113 14.17 12.08 16.72
C PRO A 113 15.14 11.32 15.79
N ALA A 114 15.34 10.02 16.05
CA ALA A 114 16.15 9.15 15.21
C ALA A 114 15.39 8.60 13.98
N ILE A 115 14.08 8.90 13.84
CA ILE A 115 13.28 8.49 12.69
C ILE A 115 13.11 9.66 11.72
N ARG A 116 13.42 9.42 10.46
CA ARG A 116 13.17 10.34 9.35
C ARG A 116 12.12 9.73 8.42
N LEU A 117 11.05 10.45 8.17
CA LEU A 117 10.06 10.12 7.13
C LEU A 117 10.38 10.95 5.89
N VAL A 118 10.63 10.31 4.76
CA VAL A 118 11.04 10.96 3.51
C VAL A 118 10.06 10.58 2.41
N SER A 119 9.47 11.59 1.78
CA SER A 119 8.61 11.40 0.61
C SER A 119 9.49 11.13 -0.61
N ALA A 120 9.83 9.87 -0.84
CA ALA A 120 10.68 9.46 -1.95
C ALA A 120 10.38 8.01 -2.35
N ARG A 121 10.62 7.69 -3.62
CA ARG A 121 10.64 6.32 -4.12
C ARG A 121 12.05 5.75 -3.98
N ALA A 122 12.17 4.49 -3.59
CA ALA A 122 13.40 3.73 -3.72
C ALA A 122 13.45 3.09 -5.11
N ASP A 123 14.49 3.36 -5.87
CA ASP A 123 14.69 2.86 -7.24
C ASP A 123 15.53 1.59 -7.27
N SER A 124 16.51 1.47 -6.38
CA SER A 124 17.31 0.25 -6.26
C SER A 124 17.84 0.06 -4.84
N VAL A 125 18.15 -1.19 -4.54
CA VAL A 125 18.87 -1.62 -3.34
C VAL A 125 20.04 -2.46 -3.79
N SER A 126 21.23 -2.22 -3.24
CA SER A 126 22.45 -2.98 -3.55
C SER A 126 23.30 -3.18 -2.29
N GLY A 127 24.34 -4.00 -2.37
CA GLY A 127 25.24 -4.26 -1.25
C GLY A 127 24.89 -5.53 -0.48
N THR A 128 25.37 -5.63 0.73
CA THR A 128 25.21 -6.78 1.61
C THR A 128 24.92 -6.33 3.04
N ILE A 129 24.65 -7.29 3.92
CA ILE A 129 24.42 -7.04 5.35
C ILE A 129 25.48 -6.09 5.92
N ASP A 130 25.06 -5.11 6.72
CA ASP A 130 25.83 -3.99 7.30
C ASP A 130 26.36 -2.95 6.29
N ASN A 131 26.17 -3.15 4.98
CA ASN A 131 26.66 -2.25 3.93
C ASN A 131 25.70 -2.20 2.72
N PHE A 132 24.40 -1.96 2.98
CA PHE A 132 23.43 -1.71 1.92
C PHE A 132 23.47 -0.26 1.46
N SER A 133 23.18 -0.07 0.17
CA SER A 133 22.93 1.22 -0.44
C SER A 133 21.56 1.23 -1.09
N VAL A 134 20.75 2.24 -0.76
CA VAL A 134 19.43 2.46 -1.35
C VAL A 134 19.49 3.74 -2.17
N LEU A 135 19.26 3.62 -3.48
CA LEU A 135 19.15 4.76 -4.41
C LEU A 135 17.69 5.21 -4.43
N THR A 136 17.48 6.50 -4.23
CA THR A 136 16.16 7.13 -4.32
C THR A 136 15.89 7.72 -5.70
N GLY A 137 14.63 7.95 -6.04
CA GLY A 137 14.22 8.45 -7.36
C GLY A 137 14.72 9.86 -7.70
N ASP A 138 15.19 10.62 -6.72
CA ASP A 138 15.86 11.91 -6.89
C ASP A 138 17.39 11.78 -6.99
N GLY A 139 17.92 10.55 -7.05
CA GLY A 139 19.33 10.24 -7.23
C GLY A 139 20.19 10.26 -5.96
N GLN A 140 19.59 10.41 -4.77
CA GLN A 140 20.34 10.29 -3.52
C GLN A 140 20.67 8.83 -3.21
N SER A 141 21.86 8.58 -2.66
CA SER A 141 22.27 7.28 -2.15
C SER A 141 22.29 7.28 -0.62
N LEU A 142 21.54 6.37 -0.01
CA LEU A 142 21.42 6.24 1.44
C LEU A 142 22.01 4.90 1.89
N GLY A 143 22.95 4.95 2.85
CA GLY A 143 23.54 3.76 3.45
C GLY A 143 22.67 3.17 4.56
N ALA A 144 22.64 1.83 4.68
CA ALA A 144 21.95 1.13 5.76
C ALA A 144 22.63 -0.18 6.16
N ARG A 145 22.53 -0.53 7.46
CA ARG A 145 22.94 -1.85 7.95
C ARG A 145 21.90 -2.93 7.62
N ARG A 146 20.61 -2.56 7.64
CA ARG A 146 19.47 -3.44 7.33
C ARG A 146 18.47 -2.71 6.44
N VAL A 147 17.69 -3.48 5.69
CA VAL A 147 16.60 -2.95 4.86
C VAL A 147 15.31 -3.70 5.19
N ILE A 148 14.20 -2.99 5.31
CA ILE A 148 12.86 -3.57 5.45
C ILE A 148 12.04 -3.18 4.23
N LEU A 149 11.57 -4.18 3.48
CA LEU A 149 10.70 -4.02 2.33
C LEU A 149 9.24 -4.09 2.79
N SER A 150 8.50 -2.99 2.67
CA SER A 150 7.10 -2.87 3.05
C SER A 150 6.29 -2.03 2.05
N TYR A 151 6.73 -2.02 0.80
CA TYR A 151 6.10 -1.25 -0.29
C TYR A 151 4.79 -1.86 -0.80
N GLY A 152 4.36 -2.99 -0.25
CA GLY A 152 3.05 -3.58 -0.50
C GLY A 152 2.89 -4.19 -1.90
N VAL A 153 1.62 -4.37 -2.28
CA VAL A 153 1.22 -4.97 -3.56
C VAL A 153 0.29 -4.05 -4.34
N ALA A 154 0.21 -4.27 -5.65
CA ALA A 154 -0.74 -3.64 -6.54
C ALA A 154 -1.72 -4.70 -7.08
N ASP A 155 -3.02 -4.43 -6.97
CA ASP A 155 -4.06 -5.29 -7.49
C ASP A 155 -4.13 -5.17 -9.02
N GLN A 156 -4.19 -6.32 -9.70
CA GLN A 156 -4.31 -6.41 -11.15
C GLN A 156 -5.81 -6.42 -11.49
N MET A 157 -6.35 -5.23 -11.74
CA MET A 157 -7.78 -5.09 -12.05
C MET A 157 -8.12 -5.80 -13.37
N PRO A 158 -9.19 -6.63 -13.39
CA PRO A 158 -9.67 -7.20 -14.66
C PRO A 158 -10.13 -6.08 -15.58
N ALA A 159 -9.99 -6.29 -16.90
CA ALA A 159 -10.44 -5.36 -17.93
C ALA A 159 -11.98 -5.47 -18.14
N VAL A 160 -12.73 -5.33 -17.06
CA VAL A 160 -14.20 -5.33 -17.05
C VAL A 160 -14.67 -3.91 -16.75
N PRO A 161 -15.42 -3.25 -17.64
CA PRO A 161 -15.97 -1.92 -17.38
C PRO A 161 -16.72 -1.86 -16.06
N GLY A 162 -16.48 -0.81 -15.27
CA GLY A 162 -17.07 -0.60 -13.95
C GLY A 162 -16.39 -1.33 -12.80
N PHE A 163 -15.46 -2.26 -13.06
CA PHE A 163 -14.78 -2.99 -11.97
C PHE A 163 -13.85 -2.08 -11.19
N ALA A 164 -12.94 -1.40 -11.86
CA ALA A 164 -11.95 -0.53 -11.23
C ALA A 164 -12.60 0.70 -10.56
N GLU A 165 -13.65 1.24 -11.16
CA GLU A 165 -14.43 2.37 -10.68
C GLU A 165 -15.20 2.04 -9.39
N SER A 166 -15.56 0.76 -9.22
CA SER A 166 -16.29 0.28 -8.04
C SER A 166 -15.37 -0.32 -6.96
N TRP A 167 -14.07 -0.48 -7.27
CA TRP A 167 -13.11 -1.09 -6.35
C TRP A 167 -12.88 -0.28 -5.08
N GLY A 168 -13.05 -0.93 -3.92
CA GLY A 168 -12.96 -0.31 -2.61
C GLY A 168 -14.22 0.46 -2.18
N THR A 169 -15.27 0.45 -3.02
CA THR A 169 -16.57 1.06 -2.69
C THR A 169 -17.66 0.01 -2.58
N SER A 170 -17.93 -0.74 -3.65
CA SER A 170 -18.92 -1.82 -3.67
C SER A 170 -18.39 -3.11 -4.34
N VAL A 171 -17.22 -3.05 -4.94
CA VAL A 171 -16.43 -4.24 -5.28
C VAL A 171 -15.31 -4.33 -4.25
N VAL A 172 -15.34 -5.34 -3.39
CA VAL A 172 -14.49 -5.45 -2.19
C VAL A 172 -13.88 -6.85 -2.06
N PRO A 173 -12.68 -6.98 -1.45
CA PRO A 173 -12.00 -8.27 -1.39
C PRO A 173 -12.33 -9.12 -0.15
N CYS A 174 -12.84 -8.53 0.92
CA CYS A 174 -12.77 -9.16 2.24
C CYS A 174 -14.04 -8.96 3.07
N PRO A 175 -14.74 -10.04 3.49
CA PRO A 175 -15.94 -9.91 4.31
C PRO A 175 -15.65 -9.42 5.73
N TYR A 176 -14.46 -9.68 6.27
CA TYR A 176 -14.07 -9.17 7.59
C TYR A 176 -13.77 -7.66 7.57
N CYS A 177 -13.50 -7.10 6.39
CA CYS A 177 -13.22 -5.68 6.24
C CYS A 177 -14.49 -4.85 6.00
N ASP A 178 -15.45 -5.40 5.24
CA ASP A 178 -16.57 -4.63 4.71
C ASP A 178 -17.93 -5.32 4.96
N GLY A 179 -17.93 -6.58 5.37
CA GLY A 179 -19.15 -7.40 5.42
C GLY A 179 -20.18 -6.91 6.43
N PHE A 180 -19.76 -6.35 7.56
CA PHE A 180 -20.69 -5.84 8.58
C PHE A 180 -21.53 -4.68 8.04
N GLU A 181 -20.92 -3.75 7.29
CA GLU A 181 -21.57 -2.57 6.74
C GLU A 181 -22.56 -2.89 5.61
N VAL A 182 -22.40 -4.06 5.00
CA VAL A 182 -23.24 -4.54 3.90
C VAL A 182 -24.01 -5.82 4.28
N ALA A 183 -24.11 -6.15 5.57
CA ALA A 183 -24.85 -7.30 6.05
C ALA A 183 -26.32 -7.26 5.56
N ASP A 184 -26.92 -8.45 5.38
CA ASP A 184 -28.30 -8.65 4.91
C ASP A 184 -28.63 -8.11 3.49
N ARG A 185 -27.66 -7.50 2.80
CA ARG A 185 -27.79 -7.06 1.41
C ARG A 185 -27.59 -8.22 0.46
N HIS A 186 -27.88 -8.02 -0.82
CA HIS A 186 -27.62 -9.00 -1.87
C HIS A 186 -26.14 -8.96 -2.27
N TRP A 187 -25.39 -10.00 -1.92
CA TRP A 187 -23.98 -10.16 -2.24
C TRP A 187 -23.80 -10.94 -3.54
N GLY A 188 -22.91 -10.45 -4.38
CA GLY A 188 -22.30 -11.21 -5.45
C GLY A 188 -20.93 -11.75 -5.01
N HIS A 189 -20.56 -12.94 -5.48
CA HIS A 189 -19.21 -13.49 -5.30
C HIS A 189 -18.68 -13.98 -6.63
N ILE A 190 -17.58 -13.42 -7.11
CA ILE A 190 -16.90 -13.88 -8.34
C ILE A 190 -16.10 -15.13 -8.01
N TRP A 191 -16.33 -16.19 -8.74
CA TRP A 191 -15.57 -17.42 -8.62
C TRP A 191 -14.15 -17.21 -9.15
N SER A 192 -13.13 -17.49 -8.34
CA SER A 192 -11.71 -17.37 -8.67
C SER A 192 -10.93 -18.68 -8.54
N GLY A 193 -11.61 -19.77 -8.20
CA GLY A 193 -11.02 -21.10 -8.01
C GLY A 193 -11.65 -21.88 -6.85
N PRO A 194 -11.10 -23.05 -6.49
CA PRO A 194 -11.69 -23.96 -5.50
C PRO A 194 -11.98 -23.33 -4.13
N GLN A 195 -11.17 -22.34 -3.71
CA GLN A 195 -11.36 -21.64 -2.44
C GLN A 195 -12.62 -20.78 -2.40
N SER A 196 -13.16 -20.39 -3.57
CA SER A 196 -14.43 -19.66 -3.68
C SER A 196 -15.62 -20.45 -3.12
N HIS A 197 -15.57 -21.79 -3.13
CA HIS A 197 -16.57 -22.63 -2.47
C HIS A 197 -16.62 -22.37 -0.96
N GLN A 198 -15.47 -22.37 -0.31
CA GLN A 198 -15.40 -22.10 1.12
C GLN A 198 -15.80 -20.66 1.44
N SER A 199 -15.36 -19.71 0.61
CA SER A 199 -15.75 -18.29 0.75
C SER A 199 -17.28 -18.11 0.65
N ALA A 200 -17.92 -18.74 -0.34
CA ALA A 200 -19.38 -18.67 -0.48
C ALA A 200 -20.14 -19.25 0.74
N ARG A 201 -19.60 -20.29 1.37
CA ARG A 201 -20.15 -20.84 2.62
C ARG A 201 -19.96 -19.87 3.78
N LEU A 202 -18.78 -19.28 3.90
CA LEU A 202 -18.44 -18.30 4.92
C LEU A 202 -19.32 -17.05 4.85
N PHE A 203 -19.61 -16.56 3.65
CA PHE A 203 -20.40 -15.33 3.42
C PHE A 203 -21.83 -15.43 3.96
N ARG A 204 -22.34 -16.67 4.16
CA ARG A 204 -23.66 -16.93 4.79
C ARG A 204 -23.76 -16.42 6.23
N ASP A 205 -22.64 -16.16 6.89
CA ASP A 205 -22.66 -15.58 8.24
C ASP A 205 -23.08 -14.10 8.23
N TRP A 206 -23.02 -13.43 7.07
CA TRP A 206 -23.40 -12.02 6.90
C TRP A 206 -24.68 -11.81 6.11
N THR A 207 -25.04 -12.72 5.20
CA THR A 207 -26.23 -12.53 4.35
C THR A 207 -26.83 -13.86 3.90
N ASP A 208 -28.15 -13.89 3.83
CA ASP A 208 -28.91 -14.96 3.19
C ASP A 208 -29.10 -14.76 1.68
N LYS A 209 -28.72 -13.60 1.15
CA LYS A 209 -28.89 -13.20 -0.27
C LYS A 209 -27.53 -13.21 -0.95
N LEU A 210 -27.06 -14.40 -1.33
CA LEU A 210 -25.76 -14.58 -1.98
C LEU A 210 -25.94 -15.21 -3.36
N THR A 211 -25.27 -14.65 -4.36
CA THR A 211 -25.16 -15.20 -5.73
C THR A 211 -23.69 -15.42 -6.08
N VAL A 212 -23.32 -16.60 -6.55
CA VAL A 212 -22.00 -16.90 -7.08
C VAL A 212 -22.00 -16.73 -8.59
N PHE A 213 -21.08 -15.94 -9.12
CA PHE A 213 -20.83 -15.78 -10.55
C PHE A 213 -19.69 -16.70 -10.96
N ALA A 214 -19.96 -17.64 -11.87
CA ALA A 214 -18.95 -18.59 -12.35
C ALA A 214 -17.83 -17.90 -13.16
N ASP A 215 -18.12 -16.77 -13.78
CA ASP A 215 -17.20 -15.94 -14.58
C ASP A 215 -16.37 -16.74 -15.59
N GLY A 216 -17.04 -17.67 -16.28
CA GLY A 216 -16.43 -18.55 -17.28
C GLY A 216 -15.67 -19.75 -16.70
N HIS A 217 -15.65 -19.94 -15.39
CA HIS A 217 -15.07 -21.14 -14.76
C HIS A 217 -16.04 -22.31 -14.78
N ASP A 218 -15.52 -23.51 -14.97
CA ASP A 218 -16.28 -24.74 -14.76
C ASP A 218 -16.24 -25.08 -13.26
N ILE A 219 -17.43 -25.06 -12.64
CA ILE A 219 -17.61 -25.39 -11.22
C ILE A 219 -18.11 -26.83 -11.12
N ALA A 220 -17.37 -27.67 -10.42
CA ALA A 220 -17.66 -29.10 -10.31
C ALA A 220 -19.10 -29.39 -9.81
N PRO A 221 -19.74 -30.45 -10.34
CA PRO A 221 -21.16 -30.76 -10.04
C PRO A 221 -21.47 -30.92 -8.55
N ASP A 222 -20.57 -31.52 -7.80
CA ASP A 222 -20.70 -31.70 -6.35
C ASP A 222 -20.68 -30.37 -5.58
N ILE A 223 -19.85 -29.44 -5.99
CA ILE A 223 -19.80 -28.08 -5.45
C ILE A 223 -21.09 -27.31 -5.78
N ARG A 224 -21.55 -27.38 -7.04
CA ARG A 224 -22.84 -26.79 -7.44
C ARG A 224 -24.00 -27.36 -6.60
N ALA A 225 -24.01 -28.68 -6.39
CA ALA A 225 -25.02 -29.34 -5.57
C ALA A 225 -24.96 -28.87 -4.11
N ASP A 226 -23.76 -28.68 -3.53
CA ASP A 226 -23.63 -28.16 -2.18
C ASP A 226 -24.12 -26.70 -2.07
N LEU A 227 -23.73 -25.83 -3.01
CA LEU A 227 -24.21 -24.45 -3.04
C LEU A 227 -25.73 -24.38 -3.19
N SER A 228 -26.30 -25.22 -4.07
CA SER A 228 -27.77 -25.31 -4.27
C SER A 228 -28.51 -25.72 -2.99
N ARG A 229 -28.01 -26.71 -2.26
CA ARG A 229 -28.59 -27.12 -0.95
C ARG A 229 -28.58 -26.00 0.09
N ARG A 230 -27.70 -25.04 -0.07
CA ARG A 230 -27.55 -23.86 0.81
C ARG A 230 -28.32 -22.64 0.29
N ASN A 231 -29.14 -22.81 -0.76
CA ASN A 231 -29.84 -21.72 -1.42
C ASN A 231 -28.88 -20.64 -1.94
N ILE A 232 -27.70 -21.03 -2.44
CA ILE A 232 -26.73 -20.14 -3.10
C ILE A 232 -26.79 -20.42 -4.60
N PRO A 233 -27.45 -19.57 -5.40
CA PRO A 233 -27.49 -19.73 -6.85
C PRO A 233 -26.11 -19.50 -7.46
N VAL A 234 -25.78 -20.34 -8.46
CA VAL A 234 -24.62 -20.17 -9.33
C VAL A 234 -25.11 -19.65 -10.68
N VAL A 235 -24.52 -18.57 -11.15
CA VAL A 235 -24.84 -17.94 -12.43
C VAL A 235 -23.68 -18.15 -13.38
N ASP A 236 -23.97 -18.82 -14.51
CA ASP A 236 -23.02 -19.07 -15.58
C ASP A 236 -22.91 -17.88 -16.53
N GLY A 237 -21.79 -17.79 -17.25
CA GLY A 237 -21.43 -16.73 -18.16
C GLY A 237 -20.21 -15.95 -17.65
N ARG A 238 -19.61 -15.15 -18.55
CA ARG A 238 -18.52 -14.23 -18.20
C ARG A 238 -19.10 -12.88 -17.83
N ILE A 239 -18.52 -12.25 -16.84
CA ILE A 239 -18.84 -10.87 -16.48
C ILE A 239 -18.26 -9.96 -17.57
N ILE A 240 -19.13 -9.18 -18.23
CA ILE A 240 -18.74 -8.25 -19.29
C ILE A 240 -18.82 -6.79 -18.85
N GLU A 241 -19.56 -6.49 -17.77
CA GLU A 241 -19.71 -5.15 -17.24
C GLU A 241 -20.23 -5.21 -15.80
N ILE A 242 -19.80 -4.27 -14.98
CA ILE A 242 -20.36 -3.93 -13.67
C ILE A 242 -21.04 -2.56 -13.81
N ALA A 243 -22.37 -2.56 -13.91
CA ALA A 243 -23.14 -1.32 -13.96
C ALA A 243 -23.14 -0.68 -12.57
N HIS A 244 -22.71 0.58 -12.49
CA HIS A 244 -22.59 1.30 -11.24
C HIS A 244 -22.93 2.79 -11.40
N ARG A 245 -23.17 3.46 -10.27
CA ARG A 245 -23.23 4.90 -10.19
C ARG A 245 -22.26 5.35 -9.08
N GLU A 246 -21.25 6.16 -9.43
CA GLU A 246 -20.25 6.67 -8.50
C GLU A 246 -19.56 5.57 -7.66
N GLY A 247 -19.26 4.42 -8.30
CA GLY A 247 -18.65 3.26 -7.65
C GLY A 247 -19.62 2.35 -6.90
N HIS A 248 -20.90 2.70 -6.79
CA HIS A 248 -21.94 1.87 -6.18
C HIS A 248 -22.58 0.95 -7.23
N ILE A 249 -22.31 -0.35 -7.13
CA ILE A 249 -22.83 -1.37 -8.05
C ILE A 249 -24.35 -1.45 -7.97
N SER A 250 -24.97 -1.70 -9.12
CA SER A 250 -26.41 -2.00 -9.22
C SER A 250 -26.68 -3.30 -9.96
N MET A 251 -25.77 -3.70 -10.87
CA MET A 251 -26.00 -4.85 -11.75
C MET A 251 -24.67 -5.46 -12.20
N VAL A 252 -24.61 -6.78 -12.26
CA VAL A 252 -23.58 -7.55 -12.96
C VAL A 252 -24.16 -8.03 -14.30
N ASN A 253 -23.57 -7.59 -15.41
CA ASN A 253 -23.99 -7.94 -16.77
C ASN A 253 -23.10 -9.06 -17.32
N LEU A 254 -23.74 -10.08 -17.93
CA LEU A 254 -23.08 -11.30 -18.42
C LEU A 254 -23.18 -11.43 -19.93
N ASP A 255 -22.22 -12.11 -20.54
CA ASP A 255 -22.19 -12.42 -21.98
C ASP A 255 -23.38 -13.29 -22.45
N THR A 256 -24.04 -13.99 -21.54
CA THR A 256 -25.26 -14.74 -21.74
C THR A 256 -26.52 -13.87 -21.86
N ARG A 257 -26.38 -12.54 -21.84
CA ARG A 257 -27.48 -11.55 -21.80
C ARG A 257 -28.27 -11.59 -20.47
N ARG A 258 -27.78 -12.29 -19.47
CA ARG A 258 -28.35 -12.28 -18.12
C ARG A 258 -27.77 -11.13 -17.34
N ASN A 259 -28.60 -10.42 -16.61
CA ASN A 259 -28.24 -9.34 -15.73
C ASN A 259 -28.69 -9.67 -14.31
N VAL A 260 -27.83 -9.49 -13.33
CA VAL A 260 -28.10 -9.84 -11.92
C VAL A 260 -27.86 -8.63 -11.05
N ALA A 261 -28.90 -8.17 -10.37
CA ALA A 261 -28.78 -7.09 -9.40
C ALA A 261 -28.07 -7.59 -8.15
N VAL A 262 -27.07 -6.83 -7.68
CA VAL A 262 -26.39 -7.04 -6.39
C VAL A 262 -26.03 -5.69 -5.79
N ASP A 263 -25.94 -5.63 -4.46
CA ASP A 263 -25.61 -4.41 -3.72
C ASP A 263 -24.10 -4.30 -3.46
N VAL A 264 -23.41 -5.43 -3.44
CA VAL A 264 -21.95 -5.54 -3.24
C VAL A 264 -21.42 -6.76 -3.97
N LEU A 265 -20.21 -6.68 -4.49
CA LEU A 265 -19.55 -7.76 -5.21
C LEU A 265 -18.21 -8.10 -4.56
N PHE A 266 -18.09 -9.30 -4.04
CA PHE A 266 -16.85 -9.82 -3.50
C PHE A 266 -15.98 -10.41 -4.62
N ALA A 267 -14.79 -9.85 -4.78
CA ALA A 267 -13.83 -10.24 -5.81
C ALA A 267 -12.40 -10.24 -5.28
N GLN A 268 -11.58 -11.15 -5.79
CA GLN A 268 -10.17 -11.25 -5.42
C GLN A 268 -9.30 -11.15 -6.68
N PRO A 269 -9.05 -9.94 -7.20
CA PRO A 269 -8.11 -9.76 -8.31
C PRO A 269 -6.72 -10.23 -7.87
N ARG A 270 -5.96 -10.79 -8.81
CA ARG A 270 -4.58 -11.14 -8.53
C ARG A 270 -3.78 -9.88 -8.23
N ASN A 271 -2.80 -10.01 -7.37
CA ASN A 271 -1.89 -8.92 -7.04
C ASN A 271 -0.44 -9.29 -7.40
N LYS A 272 0.39 -8.27 -7.46
CA LYS A 272 1.84 -8.39 -7.61
C LYS A 272 2.53 -7.36 -6.70
N PRO A 273 3.79 -7.57 -6.31
CA PRO A 273 4.57 -6.56 -5.63
C PRO A 273 4.48 -5.20 -6.35
N SER A 274 4.30 -4.11 -5.60
CA SER A 274 4.07 -2.78 -6.20
C SER A 274 5.35 -2.14 -6.78
N ALA A 275 6.52 -2.76 -6.54
CA ALA A 275 7.82 -2.40 -7.11
C ALA A 275 8.63 -3.66 -7.41
N SER A 276 9.64 -3.55 -8.29
CA SER A 276 10.48 -4.65 -8.75
C SER A 276 11.79 -4.83 -7.95
N LEU A 277 11.93 -4.17 -6.80
CA LEU A 277 13.16 -4.26 -5.99
C LEU A 277 13.52 -5.69 -5.60
N HIS A 278 12.52 -6.53 -5.36
CA HIS A 278 12.72 -7.95 -5.02
C HIS A 278 13.31 -8.75 -6.19
N GLU A 279 12.97 -8.41 -7.43
CA GLU A 279 13.49 -9.06 -8.64
C GLU A 279 14.97 -8.72 -8.82
N SER A 280 15.33 -7.43 -8.72
CA SER A 280 16.72 -6.97 -8.84
C SER A 280 17.63 -7.52 -7.75
N LEU A 281 17.07 -7.82 -6.56
CA LEU A 281 17.79 -8.46 -5.45
C LEU A 281 17.78 -10.00 -5.53
N GLY A 282 17.08 -10.60 -6.48
CA GLY A 282 16.95 -12.06 -6.60
C GLY A 282 16.27 -12.71 -5.39
N LEU A 283 15.31 -12.02 -4.74
CA LEU A 283 14.65 -12.54 -3.55
C LEU A 283 13.69 -13.68 -3.90
N ALA A 284 13.68 -14.70 -3.07
CA ALA A 284 12.74 -15.81 -3.21
C ALA A 284 11.29 -15.35 -3.01
N THR A 285 10.40 -15.85 -3.87
CA THR A 285 8.96 -15.59 -3.83
C THR A 285 8.18 -16.88 -3.66
N VAL A 286 6.91 -16.76 -3.35
CA VAL A 286 5.94 -17.86 -3.28
C VAL A 286 4.67 -17.45 -4.03
N GLU A 287 4.19 -18.35 -4.90
CA GLU A 287 2.87 -18.22 -5.51
C GLU A 287 1.79 -18.46 -4.48
N THR A 288 0.77 -17.62 -4.51
CA THR A 288 -0.39 -17.68 -3.63
C THR A 288 -1.68 -17.62 -4.47
N PRO A 289 -2.83 -17.99 -3.92
CA PRO A 289 -4.10 -17.86 -4.65
C PRO A 289 -4.39 -16.45 -5.14
N VAL A 290 -3.86 -15.44 -4.46
CA VAL A 290 -4.11 -14.03 -4.77
C VAL A 290 -2.93 -13.33 -5.48
N GLY A 291 -1.85 -14.05 -5.79
CA GLY A 291 -0.69 -13.47 -6.50
C GLY A 291 0.64 -13.91 -5.91
N ILE A 292 1.66 -13.05 -6.04
CA ILE A 292 3.03 -13.34 -5.61
C ILE A 292 3.30 -12.63 -4.28
N ALA A 293 3.87 -13.37 -3.31
CA ALA A 293 4.40 -12.82 -2.08
C ALA A 293 5.90 -13.13 -1.94
N LEU A 294 6.64 -12.27 -1.23
CA LEU A 294 8.02 -12.56 -0.87
C LEU A 294 8.05 -13.67 0.19
N LYS A 295 8.94 -14.66 -0.04
CA LYS A 295 9.20 -15.70 0.95
C LYS A 295 10.04 -15.10 2.08
N VAL A 296 9.58 -15.27 3.32
CA VAL A 296 10.29 -14.86 4.53
C VAL A 296 10.31 -16.01 5.53
N ASP A 297 11.31 -15.99 6.42
CA ASP A 297 11.36 -16.89 7.57
C ASP A 297 10.47 -16.38 8.75
N GLU A 298 10.52 -17.08 9.86
CA GLU A 298 9.77 -16.73 11.08
C GLU A 298 10.18 -15.38 11.67
N ARG A 299 11.39 -14.92 11.36
CA ARG A 299 11.92 -13.61 11.76
C ARG A 299 11.70 -12.53 10.71
N ARG A 300 10.85 -12.81 9.73
CA ARG A 300 10.53 -11.88 8.62
C ARG A 300 11.73 -11.56 7.71
N GLN A 301 12.84 -12.31 7.81
CA GLN A 301 13.99 -12.15 6.92
C GLN A 301 13.71 -12.85 5.59
N THR A 302 14.10 -12.20 4.50
CA THR A 302 14.00 -12.73 3.13
C THR A 302 15.12 -13.74 2.86
N SER A 303 15.21 -14.25 1.63
CA SER A 303 16.33 -15.11 1.20
C SER A 303 17.69 -14.40 1.22
N MET A 304 17.73 -13.06 1.34
CA MET A 304 18.96 -12.29 1.44
C MET A 304 19.19 -11.82 2.89
N PRO A 305 20.32 -12.20 3.52
CA PRO A 305 20.65 -11.77 4.88
C PRO A 305 20.61 -10.25 5.04
N GLY A 306 19.97 -9.77 6.12
CA GLY A 306 19.86 -8.34 6.42
C GLY A 306 18.72 -7.61 5.71
N ILE A 307 18.00 -8.29 4.80
CA ILE A 307 16.77 -7.77 4.16
C ILE A 307 15.56 -8.48 4.75
N TYR A 308 14.60 -7.71 5.24
CA TYR A 308 13.34 -8.14 5.84
C TYR A 308 12.17 -7.74 4.96
N ALA A 309 11.03 -8.41 5.08
CA ALA A 309 9.80 -7.99 4.39
C ALA A 309 8.57 -8.13 5.28
N ALA A 310 7.63 -7.20 5.12
CA ALA A 310 6.41 -7.13 5.92
C ALA A 310 5.22 -6.53 5.15
N GLY A 311 4.03 -6.72 5.69
CA GLY A 311 2.77 -6.29 5.09
C GLY A 311 2.35 -7.19 3.94
N ASP A 312 1.45 -6.69 3.09
CA ASP A 312 0.88 -7.45 1.97
C ASP A 312 1.94 -8.07 1.06
N LEU A 313 3.10 -7.41 0.93
CA LEU A 313 4.25 -7.88 0.17
C LEU A 313 4.76 -9.28 0.59
N ALA A 314 4.61 -9.62 1.87
CA ALA A 314 5.08 -10.89 2.44
C ALA A 314 3.95 -11.63 3.17
N THR A 315 2.69 -11.43 2.71
CA THR A 315 1.50 -12.05 3.27
C THR A 315 0.89 -13.00 2.24
N PRO A 316 0.99 -14.33 2.43
CA PRO A 316 0.46 -15.29 1.47
C PRO A 316 -1.08 -15.40 1.48
N PHE A 317 -1.77 -14.98 2.55
CA PHE A 317 -3.23 -15.00 2.66
C PHE A 317 -3.71 -14.02 3.74
N LEU A 318 -5.00 -13.65 3.67
CA LEU A 318 -5.69 -12.75 4.61
C LEU A 318 -4.96 -11.43 4.87
N PRO A 319 -4.63 -10.65 3.82
CA PRO A 319 -4.03 -9.34 4.00
C PRO A 319 -4.99 -8.43 4.78
N SER A 320 -4.47 -7.73 5.80
CA SER A 320 -5.23 -6.79 6.63
C SER A 320 -4.31 -5.75 7.26
N VAL A 321 -4.88 -4.62 7.70
CA VAL A 321 -4.12 -3.59 8.42
C VAL A 321 -3.53 -4.12 9.73
N THR A 322 -4.27 -4.98 10.43
CA THR A 322 -3.82 -5.64 11.67
C THR A 322 -2.62 -6.52 11.42
N GLN A 323 -2.70 -7.37 10.38
CA GLN A 323 -1.60 -8.28 10.04
C GLN A 323 -0.37 -7.50 9.52
N ALA A 324 -0.58 -6.48 8.69
CA ALA A 324 0.50 -5.63 8.19
C ALA A 324 1.24 -4.94 9.35
N SER A 325 0.51 -4.39 10.32
CA SER A 325 1.08 -3.73 11.50
C SER A 325 1.88 -4.71 12.36
N TRP A 326 1.33 -5.91 12.63
CA TRP A 326 2.04 -6.95 13.37
C TRP A 326 3.34 -7.39 12.68
N GLN A 327 3.26 -7.69 11.38
CA GLN A 327 4.43 -8.12 10.62
C GLN A 327 5.51 -7.03 10.56
N GLY A 328 5.10 -5.77 10.39
CA GLY A 328 6.01 -4.63 10.42
C GLY A 328 6.73 -4.51 11.76
N ALA A 329 5.99 -4.59 12.86
CA ALA A 329 6.56 -4.57 14.20
C ALA A 329 7.59 -5.69 14.40
N MET A 330 7.27 -6.92 13.98
CA MET A 330 8.19 -8.07 14.07
C MET A 330 9.43 -7.88 13.20
N ALA A 331 9.28 -7.41 11.95
CA ALA A 331 10.41 -7.12 11.09
C ALA A 331 11.36 -6.08 11.71
N GLY A 332 10.81 -5.01 12.33
CA GLY A 332 11.60 -4.00 13.03
C GLY A 332 12.37 -4.57 14.23
N ILE A 333 11.71 -5.39 15.05
CA ILE A 333 12.33 -6.05 16.20
C ILE A 333 13.46 -6.99 15.75
N PHE A 334 13.22 -7.87 14.78
CA PHE A 334 14.24 -8.82 14.34
C PHE A 334 15.38 -8.16 13.56
N ALA A 335 15.11 -7.12 12.79
CA ALA A 335 16.15 -6.30 12.17
C ALA A 335 17.06 -5.68 13.24
N GLN A 336 16.49 -5.14 14.33
CA GLN A 336 17.25 -4.60 15.44
C GLN A 336 18.09 -5.68 16.14
N GLN A 337 17.52 -6.82 16.45
CA GLN A 337 18.22 -7.92 17.12
C GLN A 337 19.39 -8.45 16.30
N SER A 338 19.25 -8.52 14.97
CA SER A 338 20.30 -8.99 14.06
C SER A 338 21.55 -8.08 14.01
N MET A 339 21.48 -6.89 14.59
CA MET A 339 22.62 -5.96 14.71
C MET A 339 23.35 -6.07 16.06
N LEU A 340 22.91 -6.98 16.94
CA LEU A 340 23.54 -7.21 18.25
C LEU A 340 24.60 -8.33 18.19
N ALA A 341 24.65 -9.05 17.06
CA ALA A 341 25.58 -10.16 16.84
C ALA A 341 26.95 -9.66 16.39
#